data_f45314eecd9d807fdfb4b3171ef55c41
#
_entry.id   f45314eecd9d807fdfb4b3171ef55c41
#
_cell.length_a   1.000
_cell.length_b   1.000
_cell.length_c   1.000
_cell.angle_alpha   90.00
_cell.angle_beta   90.00
_cell.angle_gamma   90.00
#
_symmetry.space_group_name_H-M   'P 1'
#
loop_
_entity.id
_entity.type
_entity.pdbx_description
1 polymer ?
#
loop_
_entity_poly.entity_id
_entity_poly.type
_entity_poly.pdbx_seq_one_letter_code
_entity_poly.pdbx_strand_id
1 'polypeptide(L)'
;MQAITVAIGPAGISFFGQTLLASDLVGTLSRLAPPNRGIDAPDFKTTGAGFSDQYSRIHIDLSNGSFSGFAPVYHELAQQAGGKFQVGLSASNFNANYSWNETWHEYFCIYQKFGHCTNDDKRGGPFAYGPHFGGLDVKVVLGFRYDQPSNAYAVDVVSTNANASGIAPNVPAASVIQNEDQQCFSSHVSDATAGAVASIDFGRPIAALFGPLFKSIPASGHVTPDITYDFAVGDAGLTFPGDHGLAVGVTGAVTYKGEKYPGKPPAALPVPPVPTDANHLRTYVSSYEFDALNWAFARAGLLTYTVTPHDVPDADLLKTKTYASRISAFKQYGNSAMHAVVSPRQPPTTSFQMVWEFGAAAMADLKQRLPTTVYAKLGGVDGDNYVSQADLESDLTDAGVDQQWFATIERAAQVMGMVVKHDLQLKLVIEYGDAPQPEIVFDLVRTDVLQNLSLGESGGAQTLKFDFKRVAADAKLVSTTVPKFDKADFGDTIWPNVGEPAYDKLLTDIGTGTGVPLPIMQGFKFLFEHAQVSVQDGYVSVLAQVKFDRAASPLP
;
A
#
# COMPACT_ATOMS: atom_id res chain seq x y z
N MET A 1 -2.41 -2.49 17.75
CA MET A 1 -1.59 -3.65 17.35
C MET A 1 -1.48 -3.64 15.84
N GLN A 2 -0.28 -3.81 15.29
CA GLN A 2 -0.02 -3.65 13.86
C GLN A 2 0.78 -4.85 13.37
N ALA A 3 0.30 -5.51 12.34
CA ALA A 3 0.99 -6.63 11.70
C ALA A 3 1.78 -6.20 10.46
N ILE A 4 1.32 -5.12 9.82
CA ILE A 4 2.00 -4.49 8.68
C ILE A 4 2.03 -2.97 8.89
N THR A 5 3.11 -2.32 8.48
CA THR A 5 3.22 -0.86 8.46
C THR A 5 3.74 -0.42 7.09
N VAL A 6 3.06 0.55 6.49
CA VAL A 6 3.43 1.13 5.19
C VAL A 6 3.84 2.58 5.40
N ALA A 7 5.02 2.97 4.96
CA ALA A 7 5.47 4.36 4.89
C ALA A 7 5.56 4.83 3.45
N ILE A 8 5.04 6.02 3.17
CA ILE A 8 5.04 6.67 1.86
C ILE A 8 6.00 7.85 1.92
N GLY A 9 6.98 7.89 1.03
CA GLY A 9 7.99 8.94 0.94
C GLY A 9 7.55 10.15 0.10
N PRO A 10 8.38 11.22 0.05
CA PRO A 10 8.11 12.40 -0.76
C PRO A 10 7.85 12.09 -2.23
N ALA A 11 8.62 11.17 -2.81
CA ALA A 11 8.42 10.71 -4.20
C ALA A 11 7.04 10.06 -4.38
N GLY A 12 6.60 9.23 -3.43
CA GLY A 12 5.27 8.63 -3.41
C GLY A 12 4.16 9.66 -3.27
N ILE A 13 4.30 10.59 -2.33
CA ILE A 13 3.34 11.68 -2.11
C ILE A 13 3.21 12.53 -3.39
N SER A 14 4.35 12.90 -4.01
CA SER A 14 4.36 13.64 -5.28
C SER A 14 3.71 12.83 -6.42
N PHE A 15 4.01 11.54 -6.53
CA PHE A 15 3.41 10.64 -7.51
C PHE A 15 1.88 10.54 -7.33
N PHE A 16 1.40 10.37 -6.10
CA PHE A 16 -0.03 10.38 -5.79
C PHE A 16 -0.67 11.72 -6.17
N GLY A 17 -0.03 12.84 -5.82
CA GLY A 17 -0.50 14.17 -6.19
C GLY A 17 -0.63 14.35 -7.70
N GLN A 18 0.42 14.04 -8.45
CA GLN A 18 0.43 14.17 -9.90
C GLN A 18 -0.59 13.24 -10.58
N THR A 19 -0.66 12.00 -10.15
CA THR A 19 -1.52 10.99 -10.79
C THR A 19 -3.01 11.24 -10.51
N LEU A 20 -3.35 11.58 -9.27
CA LEU A 20 -4.75 11.70 -8.83
C LEU A 20 -5.30 13.11 -9.07
N LEU A 21 -4.49 14.13 -8.85
CA LEU A 21 -4.95 15.51 -8.91
C LEU A 21 -4.87 16.11 -10.32
N ALA A 22 -3.90 15.69 -11.13
CA ALA A 22 -3.71 16.29 -12.45
C ALA A 22 -4.82 15.94 -13.45
N SER A 23 -5.42 14.74 -13.38
CA SER A 23 -6.43 14.31 -14.35
C SER A 23 -7.86 14.55 -13.89
N ASP A 24 -8.19 14.16 -12.65
CA ASP A 24 -9.59 14.13 -12.20
C ASP A 24 -9.99 15.42 -11.47
N LEU A 25 -9.06 16.03 -10.73
CA LEU A 25 -9.30 17.29 -10.05
C LEU A 25 -9.49 18.45 -11.02
N VAL A 26 -8.63 18.56 -12.02
CA VAL A 26 -8.72 19.63 -13.04
C VAL A 26 -10.07 19.59 -13.75
N GLY A 27 -10.53 18.40 -14.18
CA GLY A 27 -11.83 18.21 -14.81
C GLY A 27 -13.02 18.55 -13.89
N THR A 28 -12.89 18.29 -12.59
CA THR A 28 -13.92 18.62 -11.60
C THR A 28 -13.94 20.12 -11.28
N LEU A 29 -12.78 20.72 -11.07
CA LEU A 29 -12.66 22.15 -10.73
C LEU A 29 -13.02 23.06 -11.91
N SER A 30 -12.76 22.66 -13.14
CA SER A 30 -13.15 23.43 -14.33
C SER A 30 -14.66 23.58 -14.49
N ARG A 31 -15.47 22.77 -13.78
CA ARG A 31 -16.94 22.85 -13.76
C ARG A 31 -17.47 23.75 -12.63
N LEU A 32 -16.60 24.24 -11.75
CA LEU A 32 -17.01 25.17 -10.70
C LEU A 32 -17.50 26.48 -11.35
N ALA A 33 -18.47 27.10 -10.71
CA ALA A 33 -18.96 28.42 -11.08
C ALA A 33 -18.69 29.39 -9.95
N PRO A 34 -18.31 30.64 -10.26
CA PRO A 34 -18.19 31.64 -9.22
C PRO A 34 -19.58 31.94 -8.62
N PRO A 35 -19.69 32.09 -7.29
CA PRO A 35 -20.97 32.30 -6.63
C PRO A 35 -21.56 33.67 -6.98
N ASN A 36 -22.88 33.78 -6.88
CA ASN A 36 -23.58 35.04 -6.98
C ASN A 36 -23.09 36.00 -5.86
N ARG A 37 -22.99 37.27 -6.15
CA ARG A 37 -22.48 38.26 -5.22
C ARG A 37 -23.23 39.58 -5.33
N GLY A 38 -23.68 40.11 -4.20
CA GLY A 38 -24.10 41.51 -4.08
C GLY A 38 -22.92 42.41 -3.77
N ILE A 39 -22.85 43.57 -4.38
CA ILE A 39 -21.82 44.61 -4.15
C ILE A 39 -22.53 45.91 -3.84
N ASP A 40 -22.30 46.43 -2.67
CA ASP A 40 -22.71 47.79 -2.32
C ASP A 40 -21.58 48.78 -2.64
N ALA A 41 -21.84 49.70 -3.52
CA ALA A 41 -20.85 50.64 -3.99
C ALA A 41 -21.00 51.99 -3.28
N PRO A 42 -19.91 52.73 -3.07
CA PRO A 42 -19.97 54.06 -2.49
C PRO A 42 -20.71 55.05 -3.42
N ASP A 43 -21.31 56.04 -2.83
CA ASP A 43 -21.93 57.16 -3.54
C ASP A 43 -20.90 57.88 -4.43
N PHE A 44 -21.29 58.26 -5.62
CA PHE A 44 -20.45 59.05 -6.53
C PHE A 44 -21.22 60.19 -7.18
N LYS A 45 -20.48 61.17 -7.66
CA LYS A 45 -21.04 62.35 -8.32
C LYS A 45 -20.55 62.43 -9.75
N THR A 46 -21.48 62.71 -10.64
CA THR A 46 -21.15 63.12 -12.01
C THR A 46 -21.17 64.66 -12.09
N THR A 47 -20.17 65.26 -12.71
CA THR A 47 -20.11 66.71 -12.93
C THR A 47 -20.15 67.01 -14.42
N GLY A 48 -21.27 67.57 -14.88
CA GLY A 48 -21.45 68.11 -16.26
C GLY A 48 -21.82 69.57 -16.26
N ALA A 49 -21.74 70.27 -17.38
CA ALA A 49 -21.88 71.73 -17.57
C ALA A 49 -23.03 72.38 -16.80
N GLY A 50 -22.84 72.71 -15.55
CA GLY A 50 -23.80 73.39 -14.70
C GLY A 50 -24.78 72.51 -13.91
N PHE A 51 -24.66 71.22 -14.01
CA PHE A 51 -25.47 70.26 -13.29
C PHE A 51 -24.58 69.30 -12.53
N SER A 52 -25.02 68.84 -11.38
CA SER A 52 -24.37 67.74 -10.65
C SER A 52 -25.36 66.64 -10.38
N ASP A 53 -25.14 65.50 -11.02
CA ASP A 53 -25.87 64.27 -10.73
C ASP A 53 -25.13 63.53 -9.59
N GLN A 54 -25.89 63.08 -8.62
CA GLN A 54 -25.36 62.30 -7.54
C GLN A 54 -26.07 60.95 -7.55
N TYR A 55 -25.30 59.90 -7.56
CA TYR A 55 -25.79 58.56 -7.43
C TYR A 55 -25.47 58.04 -6.03
N SER A 56 -26.45 57.48 -5.33
CA SER A 56 -26.30 56.97 -3.99
C SER A 56 -26.95 55.60 -3.86
N ARG A 57 -26.55 54.86 -2.85
CA ARG A 57 -27.07 53.50 -2.57
C ARG A 57 -27.00 52.59 -3.81
N ILE A 58 -25.84 52.52 -4.43
CA ILE A 58 -25.66 51.68 -5.61
C ILE A 58 -25.44 50.26 -5.14
N HIS A 59 -26.33 49.36 -5.58
CA HIS A 59 -26.25 47.93 -5.36
C HIS A 59 -26.13 47.21 -6.69
N ILE A 60 -25.17 46.27 -6.77
CA ILE A 60 -24.90 45.48 -7.96
C ILE A 60 -25.08 44.01 -7.58
N ASP A 61 -25.96 43.33 -8.31
CA ASP A 61 -26.13 41.89 -8.22
C ASP A 61 -25.38 41.18 -9.35
N LEU A 62 -24.37 40.39 -9.01
CA LEU A 62 -23.70 39.48 -9.90
C LEU A 62 -24.36 38.12 -9.78
N SER A 63 -24.93 37.61 -10.88
CA SER A 63 -25.64 36.33 -10.94
C SER A 63 -25.23 35.50 -12.16
N ASN A 64 -25.64 34.22 -12.17
CA ASN A 64 -25.37 33.29 -13.28
C ASN A 64 -23.87 33.17 -13.60
N GLY A 65 -23.06 33.07 -12.54
CA GLY A 65 -21.62 32.97 -12.66
C GLY A 65 -21.17 31.74 -13.47
N SER A 66 -20.18 31.94 -14.34
CA SER A 66 -19.50 30.87 -15.06
C SER A 66 -18.05 31.26 -15.32
N PHE A 67 -17.20 30.27 -15.58
CA PHE A 67 -15.82 30.51 -15.99
C PHE A 67 -15.62 30.27 -17.48
N SER A 68 -14.72 31.06 -18.08
CA SER A 68 -14.18 30.78 -19.42
C SER A 68 -12.66 30.84 -19.40
N GLY A 69 -12.01 29.85 -20.02
CA GLY A 69 -10.56 29.71 -19.99
C GLY A 69 -9.99 29.25 -18.65
N PHE A 70 -10.84 28.86 -17.69
CA PHE A 70 -10.39 28.39 -16.39
C PHE A 70 -9.84 26.98 -16.49
N ALA A 71 -8.53 26.86 -16.44
CA ALA A 71 -7.78 25.59 -16.49
C ALA A 71 -6.85 25.53 -15.27
N PRO A 72 -7.35 25.03 -14.13
CA PRO A 72 -6.52 24.89 -12.93
C PRO A 72 -5.43 23.86 -13.14
N VAL A 73 -4.22 24.16 -12.64
CA VAL A 73 -3.05 23.29 -12.69
C VAL A 73 -2.68 22.91 -11.27
N TYR A 74 -2.52 21.64 -11.01
CA TYR A 74 -1.95 21.12 -9.79
C TYR A 74 -0.43 21.38 -9.78
N HIS A 75 0.12 21.84 -8.66
CA HIS A 75 1.55 22.06 -8.51
C HIS A 75 2.14 21.55 -7.19
N GLU A 76 1.32 21.28 -6.18
CA GLU A 76 1.83 20.90 -4.86
C GLU A 76 0.90 19.94 -4.11
N LEU A 77 1.49 18.89 -3.53
CA LEU A 77 0.92 18.14 -2.42
C LEU A 77 2.01 18.08 -1.33
N ALA A 78 1.87 18.90 -0.31
CA ALA A 78 2.87 19.02 0.75
C ALA A 78 2.29 18.61 2.09
N GLN A 79 3.09 17.92 2.89
CA GLN A 79 2.75 17.64 4.27
C GLN A 79 2.85 18.92 5.11
N GLN A 80 1.90 19.08 6.04
CA GLN A 80 1.85 20.14 7.02
C GLN A 80 1.96 19.55 8.43
N ALA A 81 2.38 20.36 9.38
CA ALA A 81 2.43 19.97 10.78
C ALA A 81 1.06 19.45 11.29
N GLY A 82 1.07 18.48 12.19
CA GLY A 82 -0.13 17.93 12.82
C GLY A 82 -0.96 17.03 11.90
N GLY A 83 -0.32 16.33 10.97
CA GLY A 83 -1.01 15.28 10.18
C GLY A 83 -1.92 15.81 9.09
N LYS A 84 -1.56 16.94 8.51
CA LYS A 84 -2.32 17.59 7.47
C LYS A 84 -1.57 17.58 6.15
N PHE A 85 -2.30 17.70 5.05
CA PHE A 85 -1.74 17.88 3.71
C PHE A 85 -2.25 19.16 3.08
N GLN A 86 -1.36 19.90 2.45
CA GLN A 86 -1.71 21.04 1.63
C GLN A 86 -1.71 20.66 0.16
N VAL A 87 -2.82 20.90 -0.50
CA VAL A 87 -2.95 20.79 -1.95
C VAL A 87 -2.83 22.20 -2.53
N GLY A 88 -1.86 22.42 -3.40
CA GLY A 88 -1.65 23.67 -4.12
C GLY A 88 -2.12 23.57 -5.56
N LEU A 89 -2.92 24.56 -5.99
CA LEU A 89 -3.42 24.70 -7.34
C LEU A 89 -3.23 26.14 -7.81
N SER A 90 -3.04 26.31 -9.11
CA SER A 90 -3.05 27.63 -9.72
C SER A 90 -3.84 27.65 -11.03
N ALA A 91 -4.39 28.77 -11.38
CA ALA A 91 -4.94 29.02 -12.70
C ALA A 91 -4.49 30.40 -13.18
N SER A 92 -4.34 30.58 -14.49
CA SER A 92 -3.92 31.86 -15.07
C SER A 92 -4.74 32.20 -16.31
N ASN A 93 -4.87 33.50 -16.59
CA ASN A 93 -5.49 34.03 -17.80
C ASN A 93 -6.90 33.47 -18.08
N PHE A 94 -7.82 33.66 -17.15
CA PHE A 94 -9.21 33.22 -17.29
C PHE A 94 -10.19 34.37 -17.01
N ASN A 95 -11.46 34.19 -17.40
CA ASN A 95 -12.51 35.16 -17.09
C ASN A 95 -13.58 34.48 -16.21
N ALA A 96 -14.15 35.28 -15.29
CA ALA A 96 -15.39 34.93 -14.62
C ALA A 96 -16.52 35.74 -15.31
N ASN A 97 -17.52 35.05 -15.83
CA ASN A 97 -18.63 35.68 -16.55
C ASN A 97 -19.85 35.73 -15.65
N TYR A 98 -20.49 36.88 -15.57
CA TYR A 98 -21.69 37.10 -14.77
C TYR A 98 -22.74 37.86 -15.55
N SER A 99 -23.97 37.79 -15.08
CA SER A 99 -25.03 38.72 -15.36
C SER A 99 -25.01 39.81 -14.30
N TRP A 100 -24.84 41.03 -14.72
CA TRP A 100 -24.77 42.24 -13.88
C TRP A 100 -26.10 42.94 -13.88
N ASN A 101 -26.75 43.06 -12.74
CA ASN A 101 -27.91 43.92 -12.49
C ASN A 101 -27.54 44.97 -11.45
N GLU A 102 -27.97 46.18 -11.69
CA GLU A 102 -27.71 47.30 -10.80
C GLU A 102 -28.97 48.04 -10.39
N THR A 103 -29.01 48.48 -9.15
CA THR A 103 -30.05 49.37 -8.62
C THR A 103 -29.35 50.55 -8.00
N TRP A 104 -29.81 51.74 -8.33
CA TRP A 104 -29.23 52.98 -7.77
C TRP A 104 -30.29 54.03 -7.53
N HIS A 105 -29.97 54.93 -6.62
CA HIS A 105 -30.75 56.10 -6.36
C HIS A 105 -30.08 57.27 -7.09
N GLU A 106 -30.74 57.87 -8.09
CA GLU A 106 -30.28 59.04 -8.83
C GLU A 106 -30.82 60.30 -8.15
N TYR A 107 -29.96 61.21 -7.83
CA TYR A 107 -30.27 62.46 -7.23
C TYR A 107 -29.79 63.58 -8.16
N PHE A 108 -30.72 64.28 -8.76
CA PHE A 108 -30.45 65.35 -9.73
C PHE A 108 -30.94 66.68 -9.18
N CYS A 109 -30.06 67.66 -8.98
CA CYS A 109 -30.42 69.00 -8.54
C CYS A 109 -30.13 70.05 -9.61
N ILE A 110 -31.17 70.68 -10.17
CA ILE A 110 -31.08 71.81 -11.01
C ILE A 110 -30.95 73.03 -10.15
N TYR A 111 -29.77 73.61 -10.07
CA TYR A 111 -29.44 74.87 -9.32
C TYR A 111 -29.95 74.94 -7.90
N GLN A 112 -29.08 75.05 -6.97
CA GLN A 112 -29.40 75.31 -5.53
C GLN A 112 -30.34 76.53 -5.30
N LYS A 113 -30.55 77.40 -6.31
CA LYS A 113 -31.44 78.54 -6.26
C LYS A 113 -32.91 78.28 -6.45
N PHE A 114 -33.31 77.15 -6.98
CA PHE A 114 -34.71 76.86 -7.31
C PHE A 114 -35.31 75.69 -6.53
N GLY A 115 -34.54 74.99 -5.70
CA GLY A 115 -35.07 73.98 -4.78
C GLY A 115 -35.70 72.70 -5.40
N HIS A 116 -35.54 72.52 -6.66
CA HIS A 116 -36.05 71.33 -7.36
C HIS A 116 -34.95 70.28 -7.51
N CYS A 117 -34.96 69.29 -6.65
CA CYS A 117 -34.21 68.06 -6.82
C CYS A 117 -35.19 66.95 -7.21
N THR A 118 -34.89 66.20 -8.26
CA THR A 118 -35.60 64.96 -8.60
C THR A 118 -34.86 63.82 -7.92
N ASN A 119 -35.66 62.94 -7.38
CA ASN A 119 -35.21 61.79 -6.65
C ASN A 119 -35.85 60.54 -7.26
N ASP A 120 -35.07 59.67 -7.84
CA ASP A 120 -35.60 58.53 -8.59
C ASP A 120 -34.77 57.29 -8.35
N ASP A 121 -35.45 56.21 -8.06
CA ASP A 121 -34.84 54.89 -7.95
C ASP A 121 -34.82 54.23 -9.31
N LYS A 122 -33.65 53.92 -9.83
CA LYS A 122 -33.47 53.33 -11.15
C LYS A 122 -32.86 51.96 -11.10
N ARG A 123 -33.02 51.21 -12.17
CA ARG A 123 -32.46 49.89 -12.35
C ARG A 123 -31.82 49.78 -13.76
N GLY A 124 -30.69 49.08 -13.81
CA GLY A 124 -29.98 48.77 -15.03
C GLY A 124 -29.70 47.28 -15.15
N GLY A 125 -29.47 46.83 -16.38
CA GLY A 125 -29.17 45.42 -16.65
C GLY A 125 -30.37 44.61 -17.14
N PRO A 126 -30.19 43.30 -17.38
CA PRO A 126 -28.92 42.58 -17.19
C PRO A 126 -27.85 42.96 -18.22
N PHE A 127 -26.65 43.25 -17.77
CA PHE A 127 -25.49 43.44 -18.62
C PHE A 127 -24.55 42.22 -18.53
N ALA A 128 -23.83 41.93 -19.62
CA ALA A 128 -22.75 40.94 -19.57
C ALA A 128 -21.54 41.55 -18.85
N TYR A 129 -21.07 40.85 -17.82
CA TYR A 129 -19.89 41.24 -17.05
C TYR A 129 -18.86 40.12 -17.08
N GLY A 130 -17.67 40.41 -17.59
CA GLY A 130 -16.61 39.43 -17.77
C GLY A 130 -15.26 39.91 -17.23
N PRO A 131 -15.06 39.96 -15.92
CA PRO A 131 -13.76 40.32 -15.35
C PRO A 131 -12.71 39.31 -15.74
N HIS A 132 -11.53 39.84 -16.09
CA HIS A 132 -10.36 39.04 -16.39
C HIS A 132 -9.49 38.86 -15.17
N PHE A 133 -8.96 37.64 -14.96
CA PHE A 133 -8.04 37.29 -13.89
C PHE A 133 -6.69 36.90 -14.48
N GLY A 134 -5.62 37.59 -14.08
CA GLY A 134 -4.26 37.22 -14.42
C GLY A 134 -3.81 35.94 -13.71
N GLY A 135 -4.28 35.72 -12.48
CA GLY A 135 -3.94 34.52 -11.72
C GLY A 135 -4.90 34.21 -10.57
N LEU A 136 -4.94 32.96 -10.20
CA LEU A 136 -5.57 32.42 -9.00
C LEU A 136 -4.62 31.40 -8.38
N ASP A 137 -4.30 31.56 -7.10
CA ASP A 137 -3.56 30.60 -6.27
C ASP A 137 -4.51 30.05 -5.21
N VAL A 138 -4.63 28.73 -5.13
CA VAL A 138 -5.51 28.05 -4.19
C VAL A 138 -4.71 27.07 -3.36
N LYS A 139 -4.83 27.19 -2.04
CA LYS A 139 -4.24 26.26 -1.07
C LYS A 139 -5.35 25.67 -0.22
N VAL A 140 -5.50 24.35 -0.29
CA VAL A 140 -6.45 23.58 0.50
C VAL A 140 -5.69 22.71 1.48
N VAL A 141 -5.97 22.86 2.75
CA VAL A 141 -5.40 22.01 3.80
C VAL A 141 -6.41 20.95 4.15
N LEU A 142 -5.99 19.70 3.99
CA LEU A 142 -6.76 18.49 4.29
C LEU A 142 -6.26 17.88 5.61
N GLY A 143 -7.18 17.46 6.46
CA GLY A 143 -6.92 16.62 7.62
C GLY A 143 -7.45 15.22 7.41
N PHE A 144 -6.77 14.25 8.01
CA PHE A 144 -7.18 12.86 7.97
C PHE A 144 -7.65 12.42 9.34
N ARG A 145 -8.80 11.80 9.40
CA ARG A 145 -9.42 11.28 10.60
C ARG A 145 -9.78 9.81 10.38
N TYR A 146 -9.39 8.96 11.32
CA TYR A 146 -9.87 7.58 11.34
C TYR A 146 -11.27 7.54 11.92
N ASP A 147 -12.21 7.00 11.15
CA ASP A 147 -13.60 6.80 11.53
C ASP A 147 -13.82 5.34 11.97
N GLN A 148 -13.76 5.09 13.25
CA GLN A 148 -13.90 3.74 13.82
C GLN A 148 -15.17 3.00 13.39
N PRO A 149 -16.36 3.65 13.34
CA PRO A 149 -17.58 2.96 12.92
C PRO A 149 -17.55 2.43 11.49
N SER A 150 -16.94 3.17 10.57
CA SER A 150 -16.81 2.77 9.16
C SER A 150 -15.52 1.99 8.87
N ASN A 151 -14.62 1.86 9.86
CA ASN A 151 -13.29 1.28 9.71
C ASN A 151 -12.52 1.86 8.50
N ALA A 152 -12.62 3.17 8.30
CA ALA A 152 -12.07 3.86 7.15
C ALA A 152 -11.49 5.23 7.52
N TYR A 153 -10.64 5.77 6.66
CA TYR A 153 -10.21 7.17 6.80
C TYR A 153 -11.25 8.10 6.16
N ALA A 154 -11.60 9.16 6.91
CA ALA A 154 -12.29 10.32 6.42
C ALA A 154 -11.31 11.45 6.14
N VAL A 155 -11.60 12.22 5.11
CA VAL A 155 -10.83 13.39 4.71
C VAL A 155 -11.67 14.63 5.01
N ASP A 156 -11.17 15.48 5.87
CA ASP A 156 -11.84 16.72 6.27
C ASP A 156 -11.09 17.93 5.68
N VAL A 157 -11.82 18.92 5.21
CA VAL A 157 -11.23 20.22 4.82
C VAL A 157 -10.97 21.02 6.09
N VAL A 158 -9.70 21.30 6.37
CA VAL A 158 -9.29 22.10 7.54
C VAL A 158 -9.35 23.58 7.21
N SER A 159 -8.86 23.97 6.03
CA SER A 159 -8.93 25.35 5.55
C SER A 159 -8.80 25.39 4.02
N THR A 160 -9.37 26.43 3.45
CA THR A 160 -9.19 26.80 2.04
C THR A 160 -8.75 28.24 1.98
N ASN A 161 -7.70 28.53 1.26
CA ASN A 161 -7.23 29.87 0.96
C ASN A 161 -7.12 30.01 -0.56
N ALA A 162 -7.87 30.94 -1.12
CA ALA A 162 -7.82 31.26 -2.54
C ALA A 162 -7.47 32.75 -2.70
N ASN A 163 -6.47 33.03 -3.52
CA ASN A 163 -5.99 34.38 -3.78
C ASN A 163 -6.02 34.67 -5.28
N ALA A 164 -6.91 35.58 -5.68
CA ALA A 164 -7.03 36.05 -7.06
C ALA A 164 -6.17 37.27 -7.28
N SER A 165 -5.53 37.40 -8.43
CA SER A 165 -4.60 38.50 -8.77
C SER A 165 -4.75 38.95 -10.23
N GLY A 166 -4.27 40.15 -10.51
CA GLY A 166 -4.27 40.70 -11.86
C GLY A 166 -5.69 40.88 -12.43
N ILE A 167 -6.61 41.36 -11.60
CA ILE A 167 -8.03 41.51 -11.97
C ILE A 167 -8.24 42.76 -12.80
N ALA A 168 -8.76 42.60 -14.02
CA ALA A 168 -9.30 43.68 -14.82
C ALA A 168 -10.83 43.59 -14.77
N PRO A 169 -11.51 44.52 -14.11
CA PRO A 169 -12.94 44.41 -13.79
C PRO A 169 -13.85 44.49 -15.01
N ASN A 170 -13.43 45.11 -16.11
CA ASN A 170 -14.23 45.23 -17.37
C ASN A 170 -15.70 45.60 -17.12
N VAL A 171 -15.92 46.68 -16.37
CA VAL A 171 -17.27 47.19 -16.05
C VAL A 171 -18.08 47.38 -17.32
N PRO A 172 -19.37 46.96 -17.37
CA PRO A 172 -20.19 47.07 -18.60
C PRO A 172 -20.35 48.52 -19.04
N ALA A 173 -20.19 48.78 -20.35
CA ALA A 173 -20.25 50.13 -20.93
C ALA A 173 -21.60 50.84 -20.72
N ALA A 174 -22.66 50.06 -20.51
CA ALA A 174 -24.00 50.56 -20.26
C ALA A 174 -24.31 50.76 -18.75
N SER A 175 -23.39 50.39 -17.87
CA SER A 175 -23.56 50.62 -16.42
C SER A 175 -23.49 52.12 -16.10
N VAL A 176 -24.28 52.56 -15.15
CA VAL A 176 -24.23 53.93 -14.61
C VAL A 176 -22.84 54.28 -14.06
N ILE A 177 -22.08 53.26 -13.69
CA ILE A 177 -20.76 53.39 -13.05
C ILE A 177 -19.67 53.78 -14.06
N GLN A 178 -19.88 53.60 -15.37
CA GLN A 178 -18.80 53.78 -16.32
C GLN A 178 -18.43 55.22 -16.64
N ASN A 179 -19.28 56.16 -16.29
CA ASN A 179 -19.12 57.50 -16.80
C ASN A 179 -18.25 58.44 -15.95
N GLU A 180 -17.98 58.16 -14.66
CA GLU A 180 -17.11 59.05 -13.86
C GLU A 180 -16.46 58.30 -12.70
N ASP A 181 -15.27 58.78 -12.31
CA ASP A 181 -14.41 58.29 -11.24
C ASP A 181 -14.14 56.76 -11.23
N GLN A 182 -13.81 56.25 -12.40
CA GLN A 182 -13.57 54.81 -12.66
C GLN A 182 -12.55 54.19 -11.72
N GLN A 183 -11.61 54.95 -11.14
CA GLN A 183 -10.51 54.38 -10.38
C GLN A 183 -10.93 53.90 -8.99
N CYS A 184 -11.75 54.65 -8.28
CA CYS A 184 -12.26 54.23 -6.96
C CYS A 184 -13.26 53.10 -7.09
N PHE A 185 -14.07 53.12 -8.13
CA PHE A 185 -15.09 52.13 -8.39
C PHE A 185 -14.53 50.82 -8.89
N SER A 186 -13.55 50.88 -9.77
CA SER A 186 -12.84 49.71 -10.32
C SER A 186 -12.18 48.89 -9.23
N SER A 187 -11.62 49.54 -8.19
CA SER A 187 -11.04 48.81 -7.06
C SER A 187 -12.10 48.06 -6.26
N HIS A 188 -13.25 48.70 -5.96
CA HIS A 188 -14.35 48.08 -5.22
C HIS A 188 -14.94 46.86 -5.95
N VAL A 189 -15.15 46.97 -7.25
CA VAL A 189 -15.64 45.85 -8.10
C VAL A 189 -14.58 44.75 -8.20
N SER A 190 -13.31 45.12 -8.35
CA SER A 190 -12.19 44.18 -8.35
C SER A 190 -12.10 43.41 -7.04
N ASP A 191 -12.15 44.09 -5.90
CA ASP A 191 -12.08 43.47 -4.58
C ASP A 191 -13.28 42.55 -4.31
N ALA A 192 -14.49 42.99 -4.69
CA ALA A 192 -15.69 42.20 -4.54
C ALA A 192 -15.66 40.95 -5.44
N THR A 193 -15.17 41.08 -6.69
CA THR A 193 -15.02 39.97 -7.63
C THR A 193 -13.92 39.01 -7.17
N ALA A 194 -12.79 39.53 -6.67
CA ALA A 194 -11.75 38.74 -6.01
C ALA A 194 -12.32 37.93 -4.83
N GLY A 195 -13.10 38.61 -3.98
CA GLY A 195 -13.78 37.97 -2.86
C GLY A 195 -14.80 36.90 -3.27
N ALA A 196 -15.52 37.10 -4.39
CA ALA A 196 -16.42 36.10 -4.94
C ALA A 196 -15.65 34.85 -5.37
N VAL A 197 -14.56 35.00 -6.12
CA VAL A 197 -13.72 33.87 -6.56
C VAL A 197 -13.02 33.21 -5.36
N ALA A 198 -12.53 33.99 -4.40
CA ALA A 198 -11.91 33.48 -3.19
C ALA A 198 -12.90 32.70 -2.26
N SER A 199 -14.19 32.97 -2.37
CA SER A 199 -15.24 32.28 -1.59
C SER A 199 -15.71 30.98 -2.21
N ILE A 200 -15.17 30.56 -3.37
CA ILE A 200 -15.45 29.26 -3.98
C ILE A 200 -14.97 28.16 -3.06
N ASP A 201 -15.81 27.18 -2.83
CA ASP A 201 -15.45 25.98 -2.06
C ASP A 201 -14.61 25.03 -2.92
N PHE A 202 -13.30 25.30 -3.00
CA PHE A 202 -12.35 24.40 -3.63
C PHE A 202 -12.06 23.16 -2.77
N GLY A 203 -12.32 23.24 -1.47
CA GLY A 203 -12.00 22.18 -0.53
C GLY A 203 -12.85 20.94 -0.71
N ARG A 204 -14.16 21.12 -0.85
CA ARG A 204 -15.10 20.00 -0.96
C ARG A 204 -14.84 19.09 -2.17
N PRO A 205 -14.64 19.57 -3.40
CA PRO A 205 -14.28 18.73 -4.54
C PRO A 205 -12.97 17.99 -4.34
N ILE A 206 -11.97 18.63 -3.75
CA ILE A 206 -10.67 18.03 -3.46
C ILE A 206 -10.83 16.92 -2.42
N ALA A 207 -11.50 17.18 -1.31
CA ALA A 207 -11.77 16.16 -0.29
C ALA A 207 -12.59 14.98 -0.84
N ALA A 208 -13.54 15.24 -1.73
CA ALA A 208 -14.34 14.20 -2.38
C ALA A 208 -13.53 13.27 -3.27
N LEU A 209 -12.44 13.73 -3.88
CA LEU A 209 -11.52 12.88 -4.65
C LEU A 209 -10.66 11.99 -3.74
N PHE A 210 -10.20 12.53 -2.61
CA PHE A 210 -9.41 11.75 -1.67
C PHE A 210 -10.23 10.74 -0.86
N GLY A 211 -11.49 11.04 -0.59
CA GLY A 211 -12.36 10.19 0.23
C GLY A 211 -12.44 8.73 -0.22
N PRO A 212 -12.75 8.41 -1.48
CA PRO A 212 -12.79 7.04 -1.99
C PRO A 212 -11.45 6.31 -1.90
N LEU A 213 -10.33 7.01 -2.15
CA LEU A 213 -8.98 6.42 -2.05
C LEU A 213 -8.66 5.99 -0.63
N PHE A 214 -8.89 6.87 0.34
CA PHE A 214 -8.62 6.55 1.73
C PHE A 214 -9.61 5.56 2.33
N LYS A 215 -10.83 5.46 1.81
CA LYS A 215 -11.76 4.38 2.12
C LYS A 215 -11.32 3.02 1.58
N SER A 216 -10.51 2.98 0.54
CA SER A 216 -9.94 1.74 0.01
C SER A 216 -8.72 1.23 0.79
N ILE A 217 -8.26 1.98 1.80
CA ILE A 217 -7.35 1.51 2.83
C ILE A 217 -8.22 1.27 4.08
N PRO A 218 -8.43 0.08 4.55
CA PRO A 218 -7.73 -1.19 4.37
C PRO A 218 -8.25 -2.01 3.18
N ALA A 219 -7.33 -2.69 2.51
CA ALA A 219 -7.70 -3.68 1.52
C ALA A 219 -8.15 -4.96 2.22
N SER A 220 -9.33 -5.45 1.90
CA SER A 220 -9.78 -6.79 2.26
C SER A 220 -9.91 -7.64 1.00
N GLY A 221 -9.75 -8.94 1.14
CA GLY A 221 -9.83 -9.84 0.00
C GLY A 221 -9.83 -11.30 0.39
N HIS A 222 -9.68 -12.15 -0.62
CA HIS A 222 -9.64 -13.59 -0.46
C HIS A 222 -8.29 -14.13 -0.89
N VAL A 223 -7.71 -15.02 -0.09
CA VAL A 223 -6.59 -15.87 -0.47
C VAL A 223 -7.15 -17.13 -1.17
N THR A 224 -8.22 -17.69 -0.61
CA THR A 224 -9.07 -18.74 -1.18
C THR A 224 -10.53 -18.38 -0.87
N PRO A 225 -11.54 -19.08 -1.43
CA PRO A 225 -12.95 -18.80 -1.07
C PRO A 225 -13.25 -18.84 0.43
N ASP A 226 -12.53 -19.65 1.20
CA ASP A 226 -12.71 -19.84 2.64
C ASP A 226 -11.72 -19.03 3.50
N ILE A 227 -10.64 -18.52 2.92
CA ILE A 227 -9.59 -17.75 3.62
C ILE A 227 -9.65 -16.31 3.16
N THR A 228 -9.95 -15.42 4.09
CA THR A 228 -10.00 -13.97 3.82
C THR A 228 -8.94 -13.22 4.62
N TYR A 229 -8.52 -12.09 4.11
CA TYR A 229 -7.67 -11.15 4.83
C TYR A 229 -8.36 -9.78 4.94
N ASP A 230 -8.08 -9.07 6.03
CA ASP A 230 -8.57 -7.72 6.28
C ASP A 230 -7.45 -6.90 6.93
N PHE A 231 -6.95 -5.93 6.18
CA PHE A 231 -5.92 -5.01 6.63
C PHE A 231 -6.54 -3.77 7.30
N ALA A 232 -7.42 -3.99 8.26
CA ALA A 232 -7.99 -2.90 9.05
C ALA A 232 -6.89 -2.03 9.67
N VAL A 233 -7.13 -0.72 9.72
CA VAL A 233 -6.18 0.19 10.33
C VAL A 233 -5.99 -0.13 11.80
N GLY A 234 -4.73 -0.31 12.22
CA GLY A 234 -4.38 -0.60 13.60
C GLY A 234 -4.50 0.63 14.52
N ASP A 235 -4.33 0.39 15.82
CA ASP A 235 -4.49 1.40 16.87
C ASP A 235 -3.59 2.65 16.70
N ALA A 236 -2.41 2.49 16.09
CA ALA A 236 -1.53 3.62 15.79
C ALA A 236 -2.04 4.49 14.63
N GLY A 237 -2.99 3.98 13.86
CA GLY A 237 -3.63 4.73 12.80
C GLY A 237 -2.66 5.25 11.75
N LEU A 238 -2.92 6.48 11.34
CA LEU A 238 -2.09 7.26 10.43
C LEU A 238 -1.06 8.04 11.26
N THR A 239 0.20 7.89 10.92
CA THR A 239 1.30 8.65 11.54
C THR A 239 2.09 9.42 10.48
N PHE A 240 2.79 10.45 10.90
CA PHE A 240 3.55 11.34 10.01
C PHE A 240 5.02 11.35 10.44
N PRO A 241 5.81 10.36 10.01
CA PRO A 241 7.21 10.29 10.37
C PRO A 241 8.01 11.38 9.64
N GLY A 242 8.67 12.24 10.42
CA GLY A 242 9.45 13.37 9.90
C GLY A 242 8.58 14.45 9.24
N ASP A 243 9.22 15.33 8.45
CA ASP A 243 8.57 16.48 7.83
C ASP A 243 7.93 16.17 6.46
N HIS A 244 8.16 14.97 5.90
CA HIS A 244 7.79 14.66 4.51
C HIS A 244 7.36 13.20 4.32
N GLY A 245 6.66 12.60 5.27
CA GLY A 245 6.25 11.20 5.17
C GLY A 245 4.87 10.91 5.75
N LEU A 246 4.26 9.86 5.25
CA LEU A 246 3.00 9.30 5.73
C LEU A 246 3.23 7.82 6.06
N ALA A 247 2.82 7.36 7.24
CA ALA A 247 2.83 5.95 7.57
C ALA A 247 1.47 5.46 8.09
N VAL A 248 1.08 4.28 7.64
CA VAL A 248 -0.17 3.60 8.01
C VAL A 248 0.17 2.25 8.61
N GLY A 249 -0.32 2.00 9.81
CA GLY A 249 -0.25 0.69 10.43
C GLY A 249 -1.57 -0.06 10.28
N VAL A 250 -1.50 -1.34 9.87
CA VAL A 250 -2.67 -2.19 9.68
C VAL A 250 -2.59 -3.46 10.52
N THR A 251 -3.74 -4.01 10.87
CA THR A 251 -3.85 -5.14 11.80
C THR A 251 -3.48 -6.48 11.19
N GLY A 252 -3.65 -6.65 9.88
CA GLY A 252 -3.36 -7.91 9.18
C GLY A 252 -4.22 -9.07 9.68
N ALA A 253 -5.53 -8.91 9.71
CA ALA A 253 -6.40 -9.99 10.17
C ALA A 253 -6.61 -11.03 9.06
N VAL A 254 -6.23 -12.28 9.33
CA VAL A 254 -6.55 -13.43 8.47
C VAL A 254 -7.65 -14.25 9.14
N THR A 255 -8.64 -14.69 8.35
CA THR A 255 -9.73 -15.53 8.84
C THR A 255 -9.91 -16.78 7.98
N TYR A 256 -10.32 -17.87 8.61
CA TYR A 256 -10.78 -19.07 7.93
C TYR A 256 -12.26 -19.30 8.26
N LYS A 257 -13.16 -19.25 7.27
CA LYS A 257 -14.63 -19.36 7.45
C LYS A 257 -15.18 -18.44 8.53
N GLY A 258 -14.61 -17.22 8.64
CA GLY A 258 -14.99 -16.22 9.65
C GLY A 258 -14.32 -16.38 11.02
N GLU A 259 -13.61 -17.48 11.29
CA GLU A 259 -12.78 -17.65 12.49
C GLU A 259 -11.47 -16.89 12.31
N LYS A 260 -11.12 -16.03 13.27
CA LYS A 260 -9.89 -15.24 13.24
C LYS A 260 -8.71 -16.04 13.78
N TYR A 261 -7.51 -15.77 13.24
CA TYR A 261 -6.28 -16.30 13.80
C TYR A 261 -6.15 -15.91 15.29
N PRO A 262 -5.95 -16.89 16.19
CA PRO A 262 -5.93 -16.65 17.63
C PRO A 262 -4.63 -16.02 18.13
N GLY A 263 -3.58 -15.94 17.30
CA GLY A 263 -2.32 -15.30 17.65
C GLY A 263 -2.49 -13.81 17.91
N LYS A 264 -1.53 -13.22 18.62
CA LYS A 264 -1.52 -11.78 18.87
C LYS A 264 -0.52 -11.11 17.93
N PRO A 265 -0.92 -10.09 17.18
CA PRO A 265 0.04 -9.30 16.42
C PRO A 265 1.05 -8.65 17.37
N PRO A 266 2.27 -8.35 16.89
CA PRO A 266 3.28 -7.70 17.69
C PRO A 266 2.76 -6.39 18.29
N ALA A 267 3.26 -6.00 19.44
CA ALA A 267 2.81 -4.81 20.17
C ALA A 267 2.96 -3.54 19.34
N ALA A 268 4.04 -3.42 18.57
CA ALA A 268 4.26 -2.41 17.55
C ALA A 268 5.32 -2.91 16.56
N LEU A 269 5.05 -2.82 15.28
CA LEU A 269 6.13 -2.78 14.28
C LEU A 269 6.78 -1.41 14.32
N PRO A 270 8.09 -1.30 14.12
CA PRO A 270 8.71 0.00 13.93
C PRO A 270 8.05 0.73 12.76
N VAL A 271 7.92 2.04 12.87
CA VAL A 271 7.52 2.86 11.72
C VAL A 271 8.66 2.82 10.71
N PRO A 272 8.43 2.39 9.46
CA PRO A 272 9.50 2.35 8.47
C PRO A 272 10.09 3.74 8.26
N PRO A 273 11.42 3.88 8.12
CA PRO A 273 11.98 5.13 7.64
C PRO A 273 11.40 5.43 6.25
N VAL A 274 10.98 6.68 6.09
CA VAL A 274 10.40 7.18 4.85
C VAL A 274 11.43 7.01 3.72
N PRO A 275 11.08 6.45 2.56
CA PRO A 275 11.98 6.43 1.41
C PRO A 275 12.37 7.86 1.01
N THR A 276 13.67 8.11 0.85
CA THR A 276 14.22 9.42 0.45
C THR A 276 14.71 9.43 -1.01
N ASP A 277 14.66 8.30 -1.67
CA ASP A 277 15.05 8.08 -3.07
C ASP A 277 13.83 8.09 -4.01
N ALA A 278 13.98 7.54 -5.21
CA ALA A 278 12.90 7.42 -6.18
C ALA A 278 11.81 6.40 -5.81
N ASN A 279 11.97 5.64 -4.71
CA ASN A 279 10.96 4.70 -4.26
C ASN A 279 9.78 5.44 -3.60
N HIS A 280 8.58 4.95 -3.86
CA HIS A 280 7.35 5.58 -3.41
C HIS A 280 6.97 5.18 -2.00
N LEU A 281 7.20 3.91 -1.64
CA LEU A 281 6.79 3.38 -0.34
C LEU A 281 7.76 2.32 0.20
N ARG A 282 7.71 2.15 1.52
CA ARG A 282 8.35 1.05 2.25
C ARG A 282 7.31 0.36 3.13
N THR A 283 7.22 -0.95 3.02
CA THR A 283 6.28 -1.77 3.80
C THR A 283 7.08 -2.70 4.71
N TYR A 284 6.70 -2.78 5.99
CA TYR A 284 7.18 -3.77 6.94
C TYR A 284 6.08 -4.80 7.21
N VAL A 285 6.41 -6.08 7.07
CA VAL A 285 5.51 -7.22 7.29
C VAL A 285 6.07 -8.07 8.41
N SER A 286 5.32 -8.27 9.49
CA SER A 286 5.73 -9.08 10.63
C SER A 286 5.54 -10.57 10.39
N SER A 287 6.17 -11.42 11.24
CA SER A 287 5.93 -12.87 11.25
C SER A 287 4.47 -13.24 11.50
N TYR A 288 3.73 -12.37 12.18
CA TYR A 288 2.30 -12.59 12.45
C TYR A 288 1.48 -12.86 11.18
N GLU A 289 1.75 -12.15 10.07
CA GLU A 289 1.04 -12.36 8.81
C GLU A 289 1.30 -13.76 8.23
N PHE A 290 2.54 -14.20 8.31
CA PHE A 290 2.92 -15.54 7.85
C PHE A 290 2.31 -16.62 8.75
N ASP A 291 2.35 -16.43 10.06
CA ASP A 291 1.75 -17.37 11.02
C ASP A 291 0.22 -17.44 10.87
N ALA A 292 -0.43 -16.30 10.63
CA ALA A 292 -1.86 -16.23 10.42
C ALA A 292 -2.30 -16.96 9.14
N LEU A 293 -1.54 -16.82 8.06
CA LEU A 293 -1.78 -17.55 6.82
C LEU A 293 -1.50 -19.04 6.96
N ASN A 294 -0.39 -19.41 7.61
CA ASN A 294 -0.06 -20.80 7.88
C ASN A 294 -1.14 -21.50 8.73
N TRP A 295 -1.67 -20.79 9.73
CA TRP A 295 -2.80 -21.27 10.52
C TRP A 295 -4.04 -21.46 9.64
N ALA A 296 -4.38 -20.51 8.80
CA ALA A 296 -5.54 -20.60 7.93
C ALA A 296 -5.40 -21.75 6.91
N PHE A 297 -4.23 -21.93 6.33
CA PHE A 297 -3.94 -23.07 5.43
C PHE A 297 -4.03 -24.41 6.14
N ALA A 298 -3.50 -24.50 7.37
CA ALA A 298 -3.61 -25.73 8.18
C ALA A 298 -5.08 -26.04 8.50
N ARG A 299 -5.87 -25.05 8.91
CA ARG A 299 -7.32 -25.20 9.19
C ARG A 299 -8.12 -25.56 7.95
N ALA A 300 -7.74 -25.06 6.79
CA ALA A 300 -8.35 -25.40 5.51
C ALA A 300 -7.95 -26.78 4.96
N GLY A 301 -6.99 -27.46 5.60
CA GLY A 301 -6.43 -28.73 5.13
C GLY A 301 -5.50 -28.58 3.93
N LEU A 302 -5.15 -27.34 3.54
CA LEU A 302 -4.30 -27.08 2.37
C LEU A 302 -2.83 -27.48 2.59
N LEU A 303 -2.43 -27.68 3.85
CA LEU A 303 -1.10 -28.21 4.22
C LEU A 303 -1.10 -29.74 4.37
N THR A 304 -2.21 -30.40 4.09
CA THR A 304 -2.29 -31.86 4.07
C THR A 304 -2.14 -32.35 2.63
N TYR A 305 -1.17 -33.20 2.42
CA TYR A 305 -0.84 -33.69 1.10
C TYR A 305 -0.78 -35.23 1.06
N THR A 306 -1.49 -35.79 0.10
CA THR A 306 -1.41 -37.26 -0.17
C THR A 306 -0.46 -37.47 -1.34
N VAL A 307 0.65 -38.13 -1.08
CA VAL A 307 1.66 -38.47 -2.09
C VAL A 307 1.13 -39.55 -3.01
N THR A 308 1.06 -39.23 -4.29
CA THR A 308 0.62 -40.14 -5.35
C THR A 308 1.79 -40.51 -6.26
N PRO A 309 1.65 -41.54 -7.12
CA PRO A 309 2.69 -41.88 -8.10
C PRO A 309 3.10 -40.75 -9.06
N HIS A 310 2.28 -39.71 -9.19
CA HIS A 310 2.59 -38.51 -9.99
C HIS A 310 3.47 -37.50 -9.26
N ASP A 311 3.61 -37.65 -7.96
CA ASP A 311 4.33 -36.68 -7.10
C ASP A 311 5.75 -37.13 -6.81
N VAL A 312 6.13 -38.33 -7.22
CA VAL A 312 7.46 -38.90 -7.06
C VAL A 312 8.13 -39.07 -8.42
N PRO A 313 9.47 -38.97 -8.50
CA PRO A 313 10.21 -39.11 -9.75
C PRO A 313 10.01 -40.49 -10.45
N ASP A 314 9.77 -41.53 -9.66
CA ASP A 314 9.51 -42.87 -10.12
C ASP A 314 8.36 -43.47 -9.29
N ALA A 315 7.30 -43.93 -9.95
CA ALA A 315 6.15 -44.56 -9.30
C ALA A 315 6.53 -45.83 -8.49
N ASP A 316 7.64 -46.47 -8.80
CA ASP A 316 8.16 -47.60 -8.03
C ASP A 316 8.66 -47.20 -6.64
N LEU A 317 8.94 -45.91 -6.39
CA LEU A 317 9.23 -45.38 -5.06
C LEU A 317 8.03 -45.52 -4.09
N LEU A 318 6.83 -45.70 -4.60
CA LEU A 318 5.63 -46.01 -3.80
C LEU A 318 5.31 -47.52 -3.79
N LYS A 319 6.34 -48.36 -3.85
CA LYS A 319 6.21 -49.84 -3.73
C LYS A 319 7.14 -50.40 -2.68
N THR A 320 6.65 -51.31 -1.86
CA THR A 320 7.43 -51.99 -0.82
C THR A 320 8.66 -52.72 -1.36
N LYS A 321 8.57 -53.26 -2.58
CA LYS A 321 9.68 -53.95 -3.24
C LYS A 321 10.93 -53.09 -3.39
N THR A 322 10.75 -51.83 -3.70
CA THR A 322 11.85 -50.85 -3.89
C THR A 322 12.74 -50.74 -2.65
N TYR A 323 12.15 -50.84 -1.48
CA TYR A 323 12.86 -50.71 -0.20
C TYR A 323 13.18 -52.06 0.46
N ALA A 324 12.66 -53.17 -0.01
CA ALA A 324 12.76 -54.48 0.64
C ALA A 324 14.20 -55.00 0.82
N SER A 325 15.16 -54.51 0.04
CA SER A 325 16.59 -54.83 0.21
C SER A 325 17.21 -54.11 1.44
N ARG A 326 16.75 -52.90 1.73
CA ARG A 326 17.24 -52.08 2.85
C ARG A 326 16.35 -52.25 4.09
N ILE A 327 15.03 -52.24 3.92
CA ILE A 327 14.02 -52.38 4.97
C ILE A 327 13.52 -53.81 4.98
N SER A 328 14.14 -54.67 5.79
CA SER A 328 13.80 -56.09 5.84
C SER A 328 12.35 -56.38 6.19
N ALA A 329 11.72 -55.48 6.96
CA ALA A 329 10.31 -55.52 7.33
C ALA A 329 9.35 -55.47 6.11
N PHE A 330 9.77 -54.91 4.97
CA PHE A 330 8.95 -54.80 3.78
C PHE A 330 8.91 -56.07 2.92
N LYS A 331 9.84 -57.00 3.13
CA LYS A 331 9.88 -58.26 2.37
C LYS A 331 8.58 -59.05 2.41
N GLN A 332 7.87 -59.03 3.53
CA GLN A 332 6.62 -59.73 3.73
C GLN A 332 5.45 -59.21 2.88
N TYR A 333 5.55 -57.96 2.40
CA TYR A 333 4.50 -57.32 1.61
C TYR A 333 4.72 -57.46 0.09
N GLY A 334 5.81 -58.08 -0.34
CA GLY A 334 6.10 -58.31 -1.76
C GLY A 334 6.25 -57.03 -2.56
N ASN A 335 5.38 -56.80 -3.54
CA ASN A 335 5.36 -55.62 -4.39
C ASN A 335 4.08 -54.76 -4.15
N SER A 336 3.67 -54.64 -2.88
CA SER A 336 2.48 -53.88 -2.55
C SER A 336 2.69 -52.38 -2.78
N ALA A 337 1.64 -51.70 -3.23
CA ALA A 337 1.62 -50.24 -3.34
C ALA A 337 1.64 -49.62 -1.95
N MET A 338 2.15 -48.41 -1.89
CA MET A 338 2.14 -47.56 -0.69
C MET A 338 1.58 -46.19 -1.07
N HIS A 339 0.95 -45.55 -0.12
CA HIS A 339 0.69 -44.13 -0.21
C HIS A 339 1.14 -43.46 1.07
N ALA A 340 1.54 -42.21 0.95
CA ALA A 340 1.96 -41.39 2.08
C ALA A 340 1.04 -40.18 2.24
N VAL A 341 0.68 -39.85 3.48
CA VAL A 341 -0.05 -38.64 3.81
C VAL A 341 0.81 -37.81 4.74
N VAL A 342 1.14 -36.59 4.30
CA VAL A 342 1.82 -35.58 5.11
C VAL A 342 0.77 -34.60 5.59
N SER A 343 0.69 -34.35 6.89
CA SER A 343 -0.26 -33.39 7.46
C SER A 343 0.39 -32.62 8.63
N PRO A 344 0.04 -31.35 8.84
CA PRO A 344 0.52 -30.61 10.00
C PRO A 344 -0.16 -31.13 11.26
N ARG A 345 0.63 -31.34 12.31
CA ARG A 345 0.13 -31.56 13.68
C ARG A 345 -0.24 -30.24 14.32
N GLN A 346 0.52 -29.19 13.99
CA GLN A 346 0.25 -27.81 14.36
C GLN A 346 0.53 -26.89 13.18
N PRO A 347 -0.11 -25.72 13.09
CA PRO A 347 0.22 -24.75 12.06
C PRO A 347 1.72 -24.41 12.10
N PRO A 348 2.38 -24.30 10.95
CA PRO A 348 3.76 -23.86 10.87
C PRO A 348 3.96 -22.49 11.55
N THR A 349 5.09 -22.28 12.19
CA THR A 349 5.44 -21.04 12.86
C THR A 349 6.63 -20.38 12.22
N THR A 350 6.59 -19.05 12.14
CA THR A 350 7.60 -18.21 11.50
C THR A 350 8.38 -17.41 12.52
N SER A 351 9.70 -17.36 12.37
CA SER A 351 10.58 -16.53 13.19
C SER A 351 11.64 -15.82 12.34
N PHE A 352 12.10 -14.67 12.83
CA PHE A 352 13.24 -13.97 12.26
C PHE A 352 14.45 -14.24 13.16
N GLN A 353 15.52 -14.74 12.56
CA GLN A 353 16.75 -15.06 13.27
C GLN A 353 17.97 -14.98 12.37
N MET A 354 19.14 -14.94 12.97
CA MET A 354 20.37 -15.06 12.21
C MET A 354 20.46 -16.46 11.60
N VAL A 355 20.81 -16.48 10.32
CA VAL A 355 21.10 -17.68 9.55
C VAL A 355 22.43 -17.47 8.81
N TRP A 356 23.03 -18.55 8.33
CA TRP A 356 24.26 -18.48 7.54
C TRP A 356 23.94 -18.98 6.14
N GLU A 357 24.17 -18.11 5.17
CA GLU A 357 23.87 -18.34 3.76
C GLU A 357 25.12 -18.11 2.91
N PHE A 358 25.54 -19.13 2.18
CA PHE A 358 26.66 -19.08 1.26
C PHE A 358 26.25 -18.61 -0.15
N GLY A 359 25.54 -17.48 -0.20
CA GLY A 359 25.16 -16.85 -1.47
C GLY A 359 26.36 -16.20 -2.19
N ALA A 360 26.14 -15.75 -3.43
CA ALA A 360 27.18 -15.20 -4.29
C ALA A 360 27.97 -14.05 -3.63
N ALA A 361 27.32 -13.19 -2.85
CA ALA A 361 27.97 -12.07 -2.16
C ALA A 361 28.90 -12.56 -1.04
N ALA A 362 28.44 -13.49 -0.20
CA ALA A 362 29.25 -14.10 0.84
C ALA A 362 30.46 -14.82 0.27
N MET A 363 30.25 -15.62 -0.79
CA MET A 363 31.33 -16.34 -1.45
C MET A 363 32.35 -15.40 -2.13
N ALA A 364 31.90 -14.28 -2.69
CA ALA A 364 32.81 -13.27 -3.26
C ALA A 364 33.65 -12.59 -2.18
N ASP A 365 33.09 -12.26 -1.03
CA ASP A 365 33.81 -11.71 0.12
C ASP A 365 34.81 -12.71 0.69
N LEU A 366 34.39 -13.96 0.90
CA LEU A 366 35.25 -15.05 1.38
C LEU A 366 36.43 -15.34 0.45
N LYS A 367 36.20 -15.27 -0.87
CA LYS A 367 37.29 -15.44 -1.86
C LYS A 367 38.42 -14.41 -1.72
N GLN A 368 38.07 -13.20 -1.24
CA GLN A 368 39.05 -12.13 -1.02
C GLN A 368 39.78 -12.26 0.33
N ARG A 369 39.10 -12.82 1.35
CA ARG A 369 39.60 -12.86 2.74
C ARG A 369 40.33 -14.15 3.09
N LEU A 370 39.98 -15.27 2.44
CA LEU A 370 40.53 -16.58 2.77
C LEU A 370 41.73 -16.95 1.86
N PRO A 371 42.71 -17.71 2.40
CA PRO A 371 43.67 -18.40 1.55
C PRO A 371 42.96 -19.29 0.52
N THR A 372 43.49 -19.39 -0.69
CA THR A 372 42.93 -20.18 -1.78
C THR A 372 42.67 -21.64 -1.38
N THR A 373 43.55 -22.22 -0.56
CA THR A 373 43.39 -23.60 -0.04
C THR A 373 42.25 -23.76 0.93
N VAL A 374 41.93 -22.72 1.71
CA VAL A 374 40.80 -22.71 2.64
C VAL A 374 39.52 -22.47 1.86
N TYR A 375 39.49 -21.48 0.97
CA TYR A 375 38.35 -21.18 0.12
C TYR A 375 37.89 -22.40 -0.71
N ALA A 376 38.84 -23.17 -1.26
CA ALA A 376 38.55 -24.37 -2.02
C ALA A 376 37.77 -25.44 -1.23
N LYS A 377 37.93 -25.49 0.10
CA LYS A 377 37.26 -26.43 0.97
C LYS A 377 35.78 -26.08 1.19
N LEU A 378 35.41 -24.81 0.95
CA LEU A 378 34.01 -24.37 1.08
C LEU A 378 33.08 -24.95 -0.02
N GLY A 379 33.62 -25.56 -1.07
CA GLY A 379 32.81 -26.28 -2.06
C GLY A 379 31.97 -27.43 -1.50
N GLY A 380 32.25 -27.89 -0.25
CA GLY A 380 31.41 -28.86 0.46
C GLY A 380 30.24 -28.24 1.23
N VAL A 381 30.28 -26.94 1.48
CA VAL A 381 29.23 -26.18 2.22
C VAL A 381 28.58 -25.10 1.33
N ASP A 382 29.06 -24.92 0.11
CA ASP A 382 28.54 -23.96 -0.85
C ASP A 382 27.12 -24.32 -1.26
N GLY A 383 26.22 -23.36 -1.14
CA GLY A 383 24.79 -23.57 -1.44
C GLY A 383 23.95 -24.08 -0.27
N ASP A 384 24.55 -24.41 0.86
CA ASP A 384 23.82 -24.78 2.07
C ASP A 384 23.45 -23.54 2.92
N ASN A 385 22.36 -23.68 3.70
CA ASN A 385 21.95 -22.71 4.68
C ASN A 385 21.93 -23.35 6.07
N TYR A 386 22.32 -22.59 7.07
CA TYR A 386 22.35 -23.07 8.45
C TYR A 386 21.54 -22.14 9.33
N VAL A 387 20.75 -22.74 10.22
CA VAL A 387 19.97 -22.04 11.25
C VAL A 387 20.62 -22.18 12.64
N SER A 388 21.69 -22.97 12.73
CA SER A 388 22.50 -23.19 13.93
C SER A 388 23.96 -22.98 13.58
N GLN A 389 24.67 -22.21 14.40
CA GLN A 389 26.11 -22.03 14.29
C GLN A 389 26.85 -23.36 14.46
N ALA A 390 26.37 -24.21 15.37
CA ALA A 390 26.99 -25.49 15.64
C ALA A 390 26.95 -26.44 14.43
N ASP A 391 25.85 -26.44 13.66
CA ASP A 391 25.72 -27.25 12.45
C ASP A 391 26.70 -26.75 11.37
N LEU A 392 26.81 -25.41 11.20
CA LEU A 392 27.80 -24.82 10.30
C LEU A 392 29.24 -25.19 10.69
N GLU A 393 29.60 -25.06 11.99
CA GLU A 393 30.93 -25.39 12.47
C GLU A 393 31.24 -26.90 12.29
N SER A 394 30.22 -27.78 12.45
CA SER A 394 30.35 -29.21 12.17
C SER A 394 30.70 -29.45 10.72
N ASP A 395 29.95 -28.87 9.77
CA ASP A 395 30.18 -29.07 8.34
C ASP A 395 31.51 -28.45 7.87
N LEU A 396 31.89 -27.29 8.45
CA LEU A 396 33.23 -26.71 8.20
C LEU A 396 34.34 -27.64 8.68
N THR A 397 34.14 -28.30 9.80
CA THR A 397 35.09 -29.29 10.36
C THR A 397 35.19 -30.50 9.44
N ASP A 398 34.05 -31.03 8.99
CA ASP A 398 33.99 -32.17 8.08
C ASP A 398 34.61 -31.86 6.70
N ALA A 399 34.44 -30.62 6.24
CA ALA A 399 35.13 -30.10 5.04
C ALA A 399 36.66 -29.88 5.27
N GLY A 400 37.12 -30.08 6.50
CA GLY A 400 38.55 -29.93 6.85
C GLY A 400 39.01 -28.48 6.92
N VAL A 401 38.13 -27.54 7.19
CA VAL A 401 38.47 -26.13 7.42
C VAL A 401 39.07 -25.99 8.81
N ASP A 402 40.20 -25.25 8.93
CA ASP A 402 40.82 -24.97 10.21
C ASP A 402 39.96 -23.99 11.02
N GLN A 403 39.77 -24.28 12.31
CA GLN A 403 38.93 -23.54 13.24
C GLN A 403 39.26 -22.04 13.34
N GLN A 404 40.54 -21.66 13.08
CA GLN A 404 40.93 -20.24 13.05
C GLN A 404 40.16 -19.40 12.01
N TRP A 405 39.57 -20.03 11.00
CA TRP A 405 38.83 -19.36 9.93
C TRP A 405 37.34 -19.29 10.18
N PHE A 406 36.78 -20.03 11.14
CA PHE A 406 35.34 -20.12 11.40
C PHE A 406 34.71 -18.74 11.60
N ALA A 407 35.24 -17.92 12.50
CA ALA A 407 34.69 -16.57 12.74
C ALA A 407 34.70 -15.65 11.49
N THR A 408 35.63 -15.85 10.57
CA THR A 408 35.68 -15.09 9.32
C THR A 408 34.58 -15.56 8.37
N ILE A 409 34.39 -16.88 8.25
CA ILE A 409 33.39 -17.52 7.42
C ILE A 409 31.99 -17.22 7.94
N GLU A 410 31.76 -17.42 9.22
CA GLU A 410 30.48 -17.12 9.88
C GLU A 410 30.03 -15.67 9.65
N ARG A 411 30.94 -14.72 9.87
CA ARG A 411 30.64 -13.29 9.71
C ARG A 411 30.30 -12.93 8.26
N ALA A 412 30.94 -13.55 7.28
CA ALA A 412 30.68 -13.28 5.87
C ALA A 412 29.36 -13.92 5.39
N ALA A 413 29.02 -15.10 5.91
CA ALA A 413 27.80 -15.83 5.55
C ALA A 413 26.57 -15.41 6.38
N GLN A 414 26.77 -14.70 7.51
CA GLN A 414 25.69 -14.37 8.43
C GLN A 414 24.74 -13.31 7.86
N VAL A 415 23.46 -13.65 7.80
CA VAL A 415 22.38 -12.77 7.35
C VAL A 415 21.15 -12.92 8.27
N MET A 416 20.26 -11.92 8.27
CA MET A 416 18.96 -12.08 8.89
C MET A 416 18.10 -12.94 7.97
N GLY A 417 17.62 -14.06 8.45
CA GLY A 417 16.77 -15.00 7.74
C GLY A 417 15.38 -15.11 8.34
N MET A 418 14.43 -15.52 7.53
CA MET A 418 13.09 -15.87 7.96
C MET A 418 12.96 -17.40 7.96
N VAL A 419 12.80 -17.95 9.14
CA VAL A 419 12.79 -19.39 9.41
C VAL A 419 11.38 -19.87 9.70
N VAL A 420 10.95 -20.91 9.01
CA VAL A 420 9.65 -21.56 9.22
C VAL A 420 9.87 -22.96 9.79
N LYS A 421 9.21 -23.24 10.91
CA LYS A 421 9.18 -24.57 11.51
C LYS A 421 7.86 -25.25 11.24
N HIS A 422 7.95 -26.47 10.71
CA HIS A 422 6.82 -27.32 10.41
C HIS A 422 6.83 -28.50 11.40
N ASP A 423 5.73 -28.67 12.15
CA ASP A 423 5.48 -29.83 12.98
C ASP A 423 4.47 -30.72 12.25
N LEU A 424 4.95 -31.79 11.64
CA LEU A 424 4.22 -32.61 10.69
C LEU A 424 4.02 -34.02 11.22
N GLN A 425 3.01 -34.70 10.72
CA GLN A 425 2.86 -36.13 10.79
C GLN A 425 2.95 -36.71 9.37
N LEU A 426 3.81 -37.68 9.18
CA LEU A 426 3.84 -38.52 7.98
C LEU A 426 3.23 -39.86 8.33
N LYS A 427 2.17 -40.23 7.59
CA LYS A 427 1.56 -41.54 7.66
C LYS A 427 1.82 -42.28 6.34
N LEU A 428 2.58 -43.38 6.41
CA LEU A 428 2.79 -44.27 5.30
C LEU A 428 1.87 -45.48 5.47
N VAL A 429 1.06 -45.79 4.45
CA VAL A 429 0.12 -46.91 4.44
C VAL A 429 0.52 -47.88 3.34
N ILE A 430 0.60 -49.17 3.66
CA ILE A 430 0.91 -50.23 2.73
C ILE A 430 -0.41 -50.89 2.31
N GLU A 431 -0.72 -50.90 1.03
CA GLU A 431 -1.91 -51.53 0.46
C GLU A 431 -1.72 -53.06 0.38
N TYR A 432 -1.97 -53.75 1.50
CA TYR A 432 -1.74 -55.18 1.61
C TYR A 432 -2.87 -55.88 2.36
N GLY A 433 -3.55 -56.81 1.69
CA GLY A 433 -4.67 -57.58 2.25
C GLY A 433 -5.93 -56.72 2.49
N ASP A 434 -6.81 -57.23 3.36
CA ASP A 434 -8.02 -56.53 3.76
C ASP A 434 -7.70 -55.53 4.90
N ALA A 435 -8.59 -54.58 5.14
CA ALA A 435 -8.43 -53.60 6.22
C ALA A 435 -8.41 -54.26 7.62
N PRO A 436 -7.65 -53.76 8.57
CA PRO A 436 -6.84 -52.52 8.51
C PRO A 436 -5.52 -52.73 7.78
N GLN A 437 -5.18 -51.76 6.92
CA GLN A 437 -3.91 -51.74 6.20
C GLN A 437 -2.74 -51.51 7.15
N PRO A 438 -1.56 -52.17 6.90
CA PRO A 438 -0.35 -51.89 7.67
C PRO A 438 0.07 -50.43 7.51
N GLU A 439 0.41 -49.76 8.64
CA GLU A 439 0.78 -48.37 8.64
C GLU A 439 2.01 -48.08 9.49
N ILE A 440 2.71 -47.00 9.13
CA ILE A 440 3.85 -46.46 9.84
C ILE A 440 3.61 -44.96 10.01
N VAL A 441 3.69 -44.47 11.23
CA VAL A 441 3.43 -43.06 11.55
C VAL A 441 4.67 -42.45 12.15
N PHE A 442 5.10 -41.35 11.57
CA PHE A 442 6.20 -40.51 12.07
C PHE A 442 5.71 -39.12 12.42
N ASP A 443 6.23 -38.59 13.52
CA ASP A 443 6.29 -37.15 13.74
C ASP A 443 7.58 -36.62 13.09
N LEU A 444 7.45 -35.55 12.35
CA LEU A 444 8.53 -34.92 11.61
C LEU A 444 8.58 -33.43 11.96
N VAL A 445 9.71 -32.97 12.45
CA VAL A 445 9.98 -31.54 12.58
C VAL A 445 10.90 -31.12 11.43
N ARG A 446 10.39 -30.25 10.58
CA ARG A 446 11.14 -29.71 9.45
C ARG A 446 11.36 -28.21 9.68
N THR A 447 12.54 -27.73 9.33
CA THR A 447 12.91 -26.32 9.37
C THR A 447 13.31 -25.88 7.98
N ASP A 448 12.68 -24.80 7.49
CA ASP A 448 12.98 -24.17 6.23
C ASP A 448 13.41 -22.71 6.45
N VAL A 449 14.26 -22.21 5.55
CA VAL A 449 14.56 -20.79 5.40
C VAL A 449 13.85 -20.29 4.16
N LEU A 450 13.15 -19.16 4.26
CA LEU A 450 12.54 -18.51 3.11
C LEU A 450 13.59 -17.74 2.32
N GLN A 451 13.63 -17.99 1.03
CA GLN A 451 14.57 -17.39 0.08
C GLN A 451 13.84 -16.76 -1.10
N ASN A 452 14.59 -16.07 -1.96
CA ASN A 452 14.08 -15.49 -3.21
C ASN A 452 12.83 -14.64 -3.02
N LEU A 453 12.79 -13.89 -1.89
CA LEU A 453 11.66 -13.02 -1.61
C LEU A 453 11.50 -12.00 -2.74
N SER A 454 10.31 -11.92 -3.29
CA SER A 454 9.98 -11.04 -4.41
C SER A 454 8.52 -10.61 -4.35
N LEU A 455 8.16 -9.62 -5.15
CA LEU A 455 6.78 -9.21 -5.30
C LEU A 455 6.13 -9.94 -6.49
N GLY A 456 4.86 -10.26 -6.35
CA GLY A 456 4.05 -10.89 -7.39
C GLY A 456 2.57 -10.56 -7.26
N GLU A 457 1.75 -11.22 -8.06
CA GLU A 457 0.30 -11.09 -8.03
C GLU A 457 -0.33 -12.49 -7.93
N SER A 458 -1.36 -12.63 -7.10
CA SER A 458 -2.13 -13.87 -6.96
C SER A 458 -3.59 -13.53 -6.64
N GLY A 459 -4.53 -14.10 -7.40
CA GLY A 459 -5.96 -13.88 -7.19
C GLY A 459 -6.38 -12.40 -7.28
N GLY A 460 -5.64 -11.56 -8.00
CA GLY A 460 -5.86 -10.11 -8.08
C GLY A 460 -5.26 -9.31 -6.92
N ALA A 461 -4.67 -9.96 -5.91
CA ALA A 461 -3.94 -9.32 -4.83
C ALA A 461 -2.44 -9.21 -5.14
N GLN A 462 -1.83 -8.12 -4.69
CA GLN A 462 -0.37 -7.97 -4.70
C GLN A 462 0.19 -8.79 -3.53
N THR A 463 1.16 -9.65 -3.80
CA THR A 463 1.64 -10.62 -2.83
C THR A 463 3.17 -10.62 -2.72
N LEU A 464 3.67 -10.93 -1.53
CA LEU A 464 5.06 -11.30 -1.31
C LEU A 464 5.21 -12.79 -1.62
N LYS A 465 6.06 -13.11 -2.59
CA LYS A 465 6.42 -14.45 -3.03
C LYS A 465 7.74 -14.88 -2.42
N PHE A 466 7.92 -16.18 -2.25
CA PHE A 466 9.12 -16.75 -1.67
C PHE A 466 9.25 -18.22 -2.00
N ASP A 467 10.47 -18.75 -1.87
CA ASP A 467 10.77 -20.18 -1.93
C ASP A 467 11.11 -20.69 -0.52
N PHE A 468 10.84 -21.96 -0.28
CA PHE A 468 11.26 -22.67 0.92
C PHE A 468 12.52 -23.48 0.62
N LYS A 469 13.57 -23.26 1.41
CA LYS A 469 14.77 -24.09 1.38
C LYS A 469 14.88 -24.85 2.69
N ARG A 470 14.81 -26.17 2.64
CA ARG A 470 15.01 -27.03 3.80
C ARG A 470 16.44 -26.87 4.34
N VAL A 471 16.56 -26.72 5.64
CA VAL A 471 17.84 -26.67 6.36
C VAL A 471 17.98 -27.78 7.37
N ALA A 472 16.86 -28.29 7.92
CA ALA A 472 16.88 -29.40 8.85
C ALA A 472 15.57 -30.20 8.78
N ALA A 473 15.67 -31.51 9.04
CA ALA A 473 14.51 -32.36 9.27
C ALA A 473 14.88 -33.45 10.30
N ASP A 474 14.04 -33.61 11.31
CA ASP A 474 14.16 -34.69 12.30
C ASP A 474 12.85 -35.49 12.36
N ALA A 475 12.97 -36.81 12.28
CA ALA A 475 11.85 -37.72 12.25
C ALA A 475 11.86 -38.64 13.48
N LYS A 476 10.68 -38.79 14.10
CA LYS A 476 10.49 -39.69 15.24
C LYS A 476 9.38 -40.67 14.94
N LEU A 477 9.68 -41.99 14.99
CA LEU A 477 8.68 -43.04 14.89
C LEU A 477 7.69 -42.93 16.08
N VAL A 478 6.40 -42.80 15.77
CA VAL A 478 5.32 -42.73 16.75
C VAL A 478 4.68 -44.08 16.94
N SER A 479 4.28 -44.69 15.86
CA SER A 479 3.64 -46.01 15.86
C SER A 479 3.84 -46.74 14.56
N THR A 480 3.78 -48.08 14.61
CA THR A 480 3.77 -48.90 13.43
C THR A 480 3.05 -50.21 13.69
N THR A 481 2.29 -50.66 12.68
CA THR A 481 1.75 -52.02 12.64
C THR A 481 2.59 -52.94 11.76
N VAL A 482 3.67 -52.43 11.16
CA VAL A 482 4.64 -53.19 10.37
C VAL A 482 5.63 -53.88 11.32
N PRO A 483 5.64 -55.24 11.42
CA PRO A 483 6.52 -55.94 12.34
C PRO A 483 7.99 -55.69 12.01
N LYS A 484 8.82 -55.48 13.05
CA LYS A 484 10.28 -55.33 12.92
C LYS A 484 10.73 -54.14 12.06
N PHE A 485 9.90 -53.11 11.95
CA PHE A 485 10.28 -51.85 11.28
C PHE A 485 11.23 -51.08 12.19
N ASP A 486 12.38 -50.64 11.63
CA ASP A 486 13.36 -49.83 12.33
C ASP A 486 13.25 -48.37 11.92
N LYS A 487 13.38 -47.45 12.90
CA LYS A 487 13.37 -46.00 12.70
C LYS A 487 14.48 -45.55 11.72
N ALA A 488 15.69 -46.14 11.84
CA ALA A 488 16.84 -45.76 11.03
C ALA A 488 16.58 -45.90 9.53
N ASP A 489 15.77 -46.88 9.12
CA ASP A 489 15.43 -47.13 7.73
C ASP A 489 14.60 -46.02 7.08
N PHE A 490 13.93 -45.18 7.88
CA PHE A 490 13.03 -44.18 7.37
C PHE A 490 13.77 -42.92 6.88
N GLY A 491 14.64 -42.35 7.72
CA GLY A 491 15.33 -41.07 7.47
C GLY A 491 16.21 -41.12 6.22
N ASP A 492 16.90 -42.24 6.05
CA ASP A 492 17.87 -42.42 4.97
C ASP A 492 17.24 -42.95 3.67
N THR A 493 16.00 -43.44 3.70
CA THR A 493 15.45 -44.18 2.55
C THR A 493 14.07 -43.72 2.10
N ILE A 494 13.09 -43.53 2.96
CA ILE A 494 11.71 -43.24 2.55
C ILE A 494 11.49 -41.72 2.48
N TRP A 495 11.85 -41.00 3.52
CA TRP A 495 11.59 -39.55 3.57
C TRP A 495 12.23 -38.79 2.39
N PRO A 496 13.53 -38.94 2.08
CA PRO A 496 14.15 -38.20 0.98
C PRO A 496 13.58 -38.51 -0.40
N ASN A 497 13.06 -39.71 -0.59
CA ASN A 497 12.56 -40.17 -1.90
C ASN A 497 11.06 -40.01 -2.09
N VAL A 498 10.27 -39.95 -1.02
CA VAL A 498 8.80 -39.95 -1.09
C VAL A 498 8.21 -38.71 -0.42
N GLY A 499 8.49 -38.48 0.86
CA GLY A 499 7.83 -37.45 1.62
C GLY A 499 8.32 -36.05 1.29
N GLU A 500 9.62 -35.90 1.17
CA GLU A 500 10.25 -34.60 0.95
C GLU A 500 9.92 -33.98 -0.42
N PRO A 501 10.09 -34.64 -1.56
CA PRO A 501 9.78 -34.05 -2.85
C PRO A 501 8.32 -33.62 -2.98
N ALA A 502 7.41 -34.39 -2.40
CA ALA A 502 5.99 -34.09 -2.42
C ALA A 502 5.65 -32.88 -1.54
N TYR A 503 6.26 -32.79 -0.36
CA TYR A 503 6.05 -31.67 0.53
C TYR A 503 6.70 -30.38 -0.01
N ASP A 504 7.87 -30.47 -0.65
CA ASP A 504 8.53 -29.35 -1.33
C ASP A 504 7.65 -28.78 -2.45
N LYS A 505 7.00 -29.63 -3.21
CA LYS A 505 6.03 -29.20 -4.24
C LYS A 505 4.88 -28.42 -3.62
N LEU A 506 4.29 -28.94 -2.53
CA LEU A 506 3.23 -28.25 -1.81
C LEU A 506 3.68 -26.86 -1.31
N LEU A 507 4.86 -26.77 -0.68
CA LEU A 507 5.42 -25.52 -0.19
C LEU A 507 5.71 -24.54 -1.33
N THR A 508 6.17 -25.03 -2.47
CA THR A 508 6.39 -24.22 -3.68
C THR A 508 5.07 -23.62 -4.17
N ASP A 509 4.01 -24.41 -4.24
CA ASP A 509 2.69 -23.95 -4.67
C ASP A 509 2.13 -22.86 -3.72
N ILE A 510 2.45 -22.94 -2.43
CA ILE A 510 2.08 -21.92 -1.43
C ILE A 510 2.94 -20.67 -1.60
N GLY A 511 4.26 -20.79 -1.60
CA GLY A 511 5.18 -19.65 -1.60
C GLY A 511 5.15 -18.88 -2.91
N THR A 512 5.32 -19.56 -4.04
CA THR A 512 5.33 -18.93 -5.37
C THR A 512 3.94 -18.77 -5.98
N GLY A 513 3.01 -19.69 -5.68
CA GLY A 513 1.64 -19.65 -6.17
C GLY A 513 0.78 -18.62 -5.45
N THR A 514 0.61 -18.75 -4.14
CA THR A 514 -0.28 -17.91 -3.33
C THR A 514 0.43 -16.68 -2.78
N GLY A 515 1.52 -16.86 -2.04
CA GLY A 515 2.24 -15.79 -1.36
C GLY A 515 1.47 -15.13 -0.21
N VAL A 516 2.07 -14.09 0.39
CA VAL A 516 1.46 -13.28 1.46
C VAL A 516 0.87 -12.00 0.87
N PRO A 517 -0.44 -11.73 1.00
CA PRO A 517 -1.05 -10.50 0.51
C PRO A 517 -0.43 -9.26 1.16
N LEU A 518 -0.28 -8.20 0.39
CA LEU A 518 0.24 -6.91 0.86
C LEU A 518 -0.84 -5.83 0.76
N PRO A 519 -0.93 -4.93 1.75
CA PRO A 519 -1.86 -3.81 1.68
C PRO A 519 -1.39 -2.81 0.64
N ILE A 520 -2.24 -2.53 -0.32
CA ILE A 520 -2.05 -1.46 -1.29
C ILE A 520 -3.39 -0.78 -1.55
N MET A 521 -3.38 0.51 -1.80
CA MET A 521 -4.60 1.25 -2.15
C MET A 521 -5.16 0.74 -3.47
N GLN A 522 -6.48 0.63 -3.56
CA GLN A 522 -7.17 0.24 -4.78
C GLN A 522 -6.82 1.19 -5.94
N GLY A 523 -6.48 0.63 -7.09
CA GLY A 523 -5.99 1.37 -8.24
C GLY A 523 -4.48 1.57 -8.29
N PHE A 524 -3.74 1.18 -7.23
CA PHE A 524 -2.28 1.19 -7.25
C PHE A 524 -1.73 -0.23 -7.30
N LYS A 525 -0.62 -0.40 -8.00
CA LYS A 525 0.10 -1.67 -8.11
C LYS A 525 1.59 -1.44 -7.91
N PHE A 526 2.27 -2.37 -7.23
CA PHE A 526 3.72 -2.34 -7.14
C PHE A 526 4.36 -2.52 -8.52
N LEU A 527 5.44 -1.80 -8.75
CA LEU A 527 6.36 -2.04 -9.87
C LEU A 527 7.40 -3.07 -9.41
N PHE A 528 7.21 -4.32 -9.83
CA PHE A 528 8.01 -5.44 -9.37
C PHE A 528 9.48 -5.33 -9.76
N GLU A 529 9.76 -4.72 -10.92
CA GLU A 529 11.09 -4.58 -11.51
C GLU A 529 12.07 -3.76 -10.65
N HIS A 530 11.52 -2.87 -9.80
CA HIS A 530 12.29 -1.98 -8.95
C HIS A 530 12.11 -2.26 -7.46
N ALA A 531 11.42 -3.36 -7.13
CA ALA A 531 11.17 -3.71 -5.75
C ALA A 531 12.43 -4.34 -5.11
N GLN A 532 12.71 -3.92 -3.88
CA GLN A 532 13.74 -4.51 -3.05
C GLN A 532 13.08 -5.14 -1.83
N VAL A 533 13.31 -6.43 -1.64
CA VAL A 533 12.80 -7.17 -0.49
C VAL A 533 13.99 -7.61 0.35
N SER A 534 13.91 -7.39 1.65
CA SER A 534 14.96 -7.79 2.59
C SER A 534 14.36 -8.24 3.91
N VAL A 535 15.01 -9.19 4.55
CA VAL A 535 14.67 -9.67 5.89
C VAL A 535 15.41 -8.82 6.92
N GLN A 536 14.71 -8.39 7.93
CA GLN A 536 15.21 -7.60 9.05
C GLN A 536 14.86 -8.30 10.37
N ASP A 537 15.38 -7.82 11.49
CA ASP A 537 15.01 -8.34 12.80
C ASP A 537 13.54 -8.02 13.09
N GLY A 538 12.72 -9.07 13.13
CA GLY A 538 11.29 -9.00 13.44
C GLY A 538 10.35 -8.72 12.26
N TYR A 539 10.83 -8.45 11.04
CA TYR A 539 9.98 -8.15 9.89
C TYR A 539 10.66 -8.34 8.52
N VAL A 540 9.85 -8.47 7.49
CA VAL A 540 10.29 -8.33 6.09
C VAL A 540 10.07 -6.88 5.65
N SER A 541 11.09 -6.27 5.06
CA SER A 541 11.04 -4.93 4.47
C SER A 541 10.87 -5.03 2.96
N VAL A 542 9.85 -4.37 2.44
CA VAL A 542 9.60 -4.21 1.00
C VAL A 542 9.74 -2.73 0.66
N LEU A 543 10.65 -2.39 -0.21
CA LEU A 543 10.86 -1.05 -0.76
C LEU A 543 10.47 -1.07 -2.22
N ALA A 544 9.53 -0.23 -2.64
CA ALA A 544 8.98 -0.32 -3.99
C ALA A 544 8.49 1.01 -4.55
N GLN A 545 8.46 1.08 -5.89
CA GLN A 545 7.68 2.04 -6.64
C GLN A 545 6.28 1.48 -6.91
N VAL A 546 5.31 2.35 -7.13
CA VAL A 546 3.96 1.98 -7.51
C VAL A 546 3.56 2.65 -8.82
N LYS A 547 2.69 2.00 -9.57
CA LYS A 547 1.99 2.56 -10.72
C LYS A 547 0.50 2.68 -10.42
N PHE A 548 -0.17 3.59 -11.13
CA PHE A 548 -1.60 3.76 -11.04
C PHE A 548 -2.30 3.06 -12.21
N ASP A 549 -3.28 2.23 -11.89
CA ASP A 549 -4.16 1.56 -12.84
C ASP A 549 -5.57 2.19 -12.72
N ARG A 550 -5.88 3.09 -13.63
CA ARG A 550 -7.16 3.83 -13.61
C ARG A 550 -8.37 2.89 -13.72
N ALA A 551 -8.25 1.79 -14.45
CA ALA A 551 -9.35 0.84 -14.61
C ALA A 551 -9.72 0.11 -13.31
N ALA A 552 -8.76 -0.02 -12.39
CA ALA A 552 -8.96 -0.63 -11.09
C ALA A 552 -9.22 0.40 -9.97
N SER A 553 -9.19 1.70 -10.30
CA SER A 553 -9.36 2.79 -9.34
C SER A 553 -10.83 2.97 -8.94
N PRO A 554 -11.13 3.29 -7.66
CA PRO A 554 -12.46 3.70 -7.23
C PRO A 554 -12.80 5.15 -7.65
N LEU A 555 -11.87 5.85 -8.29
CA LEU A 555 -12.09 7.21 -8.77
C LEU A 555 -13.02 7.21 -9.97
N PRO A 556 -13.92 8.20 -10.08
CA PRO A 556 -14.91 8.28 -11.15
C PRO A 556 -14.31 8.51 -12.53
#